data_e622603fbe9005cc23c8361015f3bd91
#
_entry.id   e622603fbe9005cc23c8361015f3bd91
#
_cell.length_a   1.000
_cell.length_b   1.000
_cell.length_c   1.000
_cell.angle_alpha   90.00
_cell.angle_beta   90.00
_cell.angle_gamma   90.00
#
_symmetry.space_group_name_H-M   'P 1'
#
loop_
_entity.id
_entity.type
_entity.pdbx_description
1 polymer ?
#
loop_
_entity_poly.entity_id
_entity_poly.type
_entity_poly.pdbx_seq_one_letter_code
_entity_poly.pdbx_strand_id
1 'polypeptide(L)'
;KTYLMANMDISFMLFFKAPEYFFPNIFRYYFFDLIKVFDIFDIELPLPPKKSDYRARGMYYWELCETLQSFRKDNGLSPYELCALLYDFGQGLTKNIPTELPKPSKAWFIGGKIMHGEDLDFMFWQANEDTMRGDILVHYETHPICAITCIWIAQTDGVIDPFFYYYANTYIGNRIKLPHIT
;
A
#
# COMPACT_ATOMS: atom_id res chain seq x y z
N LYS A 1 -13.47 -10.65 3.06
CA LYS A 1 -12.27 -11.17 3.79
C LYS A 1 -11.69 -12.45 3.18
N THR A 2 -12.50 -13.35 2.64
CA THR A 2 -12.09 -14.69 2.18
C THR A 2 -11.27 -14.68 0.87
N TYR A 3 -11.58 -13.80 -0.07
CA TYR A 3 -10.92 -13.76 -1.39
C TYR A 3 -9.45 -13.29 -1.34
N LEU A 4 -9.10 -12.43 -0.41
CA LEU A 4 -7.75 -11.86 -0.30
C LEU A 4 -6.75 -12.82 0.35
N MET A 5 -7.20 -13.62 1.31
CA MET A 5 -6.36 -14.69 1.88
C MET A 5 -6.07 -15.75 0.81
N ALA A 6 -7.09 -16.10 0.00
CA ALA A 6 -6.93 -17.07 -1.08
C ALA A 6 -5.87 -16.65 -2.12
N ASN A 7 -5.79 -15.37 -2.46
CA ASN A 7 -4.79 -14.89 -3.44
C ASN A 7 -3.35 -15.01 -2.93
N MET A 8 -3.13 -14.77 -1.64
CA MET A 8 -1.81 -14.90 -1.03
C MET A 8 -1.38 -16.38 -1.02
N ASP A 9 -2.22 -17.25 -0.51
CA ASP A 9 -1.95 -18.69 -0.44
C ASP A 9 -1.76 -19.30 -1.84
N ILE A 10 -2.59 -18.91 -2.79
CA ILE A 10 -2.48 -19.35 -4.19
C ILE A 10 -1.16 -18.87 -4.81
N SER A 11 -0.74 -17.65 -4.57
CA SER A 11 0.50 -17.11 -5.12
C SER A 11 1.73 -17.86 -4.61
N PHE A 12 1.74 -18.25 -3.33
CA PHE A 12 2.77 -19.12 -2.79
C PHE A 12 2.79 -20.50 -3.46
N MET A 13 1.63 -21.12 -3.60
CA MET A 13 1.54 -22.42 -4.28
C MET A 13 2.02 -22.35 -5.72
N LEU A 14 1.68 -21.28 -6.43
CA LEU A 14 2.12 -21.04 -7.80
C LEU A 14 3.63 -20.82 -7.86
N PHE A 15 4.19 -20.02 -6.97
CA PHE A 15 5.63 -19.80 -6.89
C PHE A 15 6.39 -21.10 -6.62
N PHE A 16 5.97 -21.93 -5.67
CA PHE A 16 6.63 -23.20 -5.39
C PHE A 16 6.56 -24.19 -6.55
N LYS A 17 5.50 -24.13 -7.36
CA LYS A 17 5.35 -25.01 -8.52
C LYS A 17 6.04 -24.50 -9.78
N ALA A 18 6.07 -23.19 -9.97
CA ALA A 18 6.58 -22.58 -11.18
C ALA A 18 7.20 -21.19 -10.91
N PRO A 19 8.33 -21.15 -10.16
CA PRO A 19 8.97 -19.90 -9.74
C PRO A 19 9.44 -19.04 -10.91
N GLU A 20 9.61 -19.64 -12.10
CA GLU A 20 9.99 -18.92 -13.32
C GLU A 20 8.88 -18.03 -13.89
N TYR A 21 7.65 -18.21 -13.42
CA TYR A 21 6.48 -17.47 -13.91
C TYR A 21 5.79 -16.67 -12.83
N PHE A 22 5.87 -17.09 -11.57
CA PHE A 22 5.15 -16.49 -10.47
C PHE A 22 6.09 -15.98 -9.39
N PHE A 23 5.63 -15.02 -8.62
CA PHE A 23 6.28 -14.62 -7.37
C PHE A 23 5.26 -14.67 -6.23
N PRO A 24 5.70 -14.83 -4.97
CA PRO A 24 4.77 -14.85 -3.83
C PRO A 24 4.22 -13.44 -3.59
N ASN A 25 2.90 -13.30 -3.59
CA ASN A 25 2.25 -12.02 -3.32
C ASN A 25 2.05 -11.83 -1.81
N ILE A 26 3.08 -11.36 -1.12
CA ILE A 26 3.01 -11.07 0.33
C ILE A 26 2.57 -9.61 0.59
N PHE A 27 2.29 -8.85 -0.44
CA PHE A 27 2.05 -7.41 -0.38
C PHE A 27 0.72 -6.98 0.22
N ARG A 28 -0.01 -7.86 0.85
CA ARG A 28 -1.34 -7.55 1.37
C ARG A 28 -1.41 -6.26 2.20
N TYR A 29 -0.29 -5.90 2.85
CA TYR A 29 -0.19 -4.69 3.66
C TYR A 29 0.95 -3.76 3.22
N TYR A 30 1.72 -4.15 2.21
CA TYR A 30 3.01 -3.53 1.86
C TYR A 30 3.15 -3.21 0.36
N PHE A 31 2.06 -3.21 -0.40
CA PHE A 31 2.11 -2.83 -1.83
C PHE A 31 2.74 -1.45 -2.01
N PHE A 32 2.49 -0.56 -1.07
CA PHE A 32 3.10 0.74 -0.97
C PHE A 32 4.64 0.70 -0.85
N ASP A 33 5.18 -0.19 0.00
CA ASP A 33 6.63 -0.33 0.14
C ASP A 33 7.26 -0.96 -1.10
N LEU A 34 6.50 -1.81 -1.79
CA LEU A 34 6.89 -2.39 -3.06
C LEU A 34 7.02 -1.34 -4.18
N ILE A 35 6.10 -0.40 -4.27
CA ILE A 35 6.17 0.69 -5.25
C ILE A 35 7.48 1.46 -5.10
N LYS A 36 7.91 1.76 -3.88
CA LYS A 36 9.20 2.41 -3.65
C LYS A 36 10.39 1.60 -4.14
N VAL A 37 10.34 0.27 -3.99
CA VAL A 37 11.37 -0.62 -4.54
C VAL A 37 11.34 -0.55 -6.06
N PHE A 38 10.16 -0.55 -6.67
CA PHE A 38 10.02 -0.43 -8.12
C PHE A 38 10.56 0.90 -8.64
N ASP A 39 10.27 2.00 -7.96
CA ASP A 39 10.78 3.33 -8.31
C ASP A 39 12.33 3.38 -8.25
N ILE A 40 12.94 2.77 -7.23
CA ILE A 40 14.41 2.73 -7.08
C ILE A 40 15.08 1.95 -8.21
N PHE A 41 14.45 0.86 -8.65
CA PHE A 41 15.00 -0.03 -9.68
C PHE A 41 14.42 0.22 -11.07
N ASP A 42 13.69 1.29 -11.25
CA ASP A 42 13.11 1.72 -12.53
C ASP A 42 12.22 0.63 -13.16
N ILE A 43 11.46 -0.07 -12.30
CA ILE A 43 10.52 -1.13 -12.72
C ILE A 43 9.16 -0.50 -12.94
N GLU A 44 8.75 -0.42 -14.20
CA GLU A 44 7.46 0.15 -14.57
C GLU A 44 6.31 -0.82 -14.23
N LEU A 45 5.46 -0.41 -13.28
CA LEU A 45 4.30 -1.19 -12.86
C LEU A 45 3.17 -1.17 -13.89
N PRO A 46 2.43 -2.26 -14.04
CA PRO A 46 1.17 -2.24 -14.76
C PRO A 46 0.22 -1.20 -14.17
N LEU A 47 -0.55 -0.53 -15.03
CA LEU A 47 -1.54 0.45 -14.56
C LEU A 47 -2.61 -0.23 -13.70
N PRO A 48 -2.90 0.33 -12.50
CA PRO A 48 -3.91 -0.23 -11.64
C PRO A 48 -5.29 -0.17 -12.31
N PRO A 49 -6.04 -1.27 -12.33
CA PRO A 49 -7.33 -1.33 -12.98
C PRO A 49 -8.40 -0.50 -12.24
N LYS A 50 -9.43 -0.08 -12.95
CA LYS A 50 -10.56 0.62 -12.34
C LYS A 50 -11.26 -0.29 -11.31
N LYS A 51 -11.73 0.29 -10.21
CA LYS A 51 -12.42 -0.45 -9.12
C LYS A 51 -13.59 -1.29 -9.61
N SER A 52 -14.31 -0.85 -10.61
CA SER A 52 -15.47 -1.55 -11.21
C SER A 52 -15.08 -2.66 -12.17
N ASP A 53 -13.84 -2.71 -12.65
CA ASP A 53 -13.39 -3.74 -13.58
C ASP A 53 -12.84 -4.97 -12.84
N TYR A 54 -13.76 -5.85 -12.43
CA TYR A 54 -13.41 -7.07 -11.69
C TYR A 54 -12.53 -8.03 -12.48
N ARG A 55 -12.64 -8.02 -13.81
CA ARG A 55 -11.82 -8.89 -14.67
C ARG A 55 -10.38 -8.40 -14.72
N ALA A 56 -10.16 -7.14 -15.04
CA ALA A 56 -8.83 -6.54 -15.05
C ALA A 56 -8.16 -6.66 -13.68
N ARG A 57 -8.91 -6.47 -12.59
CA ARG A 57 -8.41 -6.66 -11.22
C ARG A 57 -7.95 -8.08 -10.92
N GLY A 58 -8.69 -9.07 -11.43
CA GLY A 58 -8.29 -10.47 -11.32
C GLY A 58 -7.04 -10.81 -12.13
N MET A 59 -6.81 -10.09 -13.23
CA MET A 59 -5.64 -10.28 -14.10
C MET A 59 -4.40 -9.50 -13.63
N TYR A 60 -4.54 -8.48 -12.80
CA TYR A 60 -3.45 -7.60 -12.41
C TYR A 60 -2.25 -8.34 -11.80
N TYR A 61 -2.50 -9.38 -11.01
CA TYR A 61 -1.42 -10.21 -10.47
C TYR A 61 -0.58 -10.87 -11.56
N TRP A 62 -1.21 -11.31 -12.66
CA TRP A 62 -0.50 -11.93 -13.79
C TRP A 62 0.35 -10.91 -14.52
N GLU A 63 -0.19 -9.73 -14.80
CA GLU A 63 0.55 -8.62 -15.43
C GLU A 63 1.75 -8.22 -14.56
N LEU A 64 1.56 -8.16 -13.25
CA LEU A 64 2.65 -7.89 -12.30
C LEU A 64 3.71 -9.01 -12.33
N CYS A 65 3.30 -10.28 -12.41
CA CYS A 65 4.23 -11.40 -12.59
C CYS A 65 5.04 -11.25 -13.88
N GLU A 66 4.42 -10.89 -14.99
CA GLU A 66 5.10 -10.71 -16.27
C GLU A 66 6.14 -9.59 -16.18
N THR A 67 5.78 -8.45 -15.61
CA THR A 67 6.71 -7.32 -15.39
C THR A 67 7.92 -7.75 -14.56
N LEU A 68 7.68 -8.40 -13.43
CA LEU A 68 8.75 -8.84 -12.52
C LEU A 68 9.64 -9.92 -13.12
N GLN A 69 9.07 -10.84 -13.87
CA GLN A 69 9.85 -11.88 -14.55
C GLN A 69 10.67 -11.33 -15.73
N SER A 70 10.19 -10.28 -16.41
CA SER A 70 11.00 -9.57 -17.39
C SER A 70 12.20 -8.92 -16.70
N PHE A 71 11.96 -8.10 -15.68
CA PHE A 71 13.02 -7.47 -14.90
C PHE A 71 14.04 -8.49 -14.39
N ARG A 72 13.58 -9.60 -13.84
CA ARG A 72 14.42 -10.69 -13.34
C ARG A 72 15.37 -11.22 -14.42
N LYS A 73 14.83 -11.50 -15.60
CA LYS A 73 15.59 -12.05 -16.72
C LYS A 73 16.61 -11.04 -17.24
N ASP A 74 16.21 -9.79 -17.40
CA ASP A 74 17.06 -8.71 -17.90
C ASP A 74 18.24 -8.43 -16.97
N ASN A 75 18.08 -8.70 -15.67
CA ASN A 75 19.13 -8.54 -14.67
C ASN A 75 19.83 -9.86 -14.26
N GLY A 76 19.52 -10.98 -14.92
CA GLY A 76 20.16 -12.26 -14.66
C GLY A 76 19.88 -12.84 -13.27
N LEU A 77 18.79 -12.44 -12.61
CA LEU A 77 18.43 -12.89 -11.28
C LEU A 77 17.74 -14.25 -11.31
N SER A 78 17.98 -15.07 -10.30
CA SER A 78 17.16 -16.25 -10.03
C SER A 78 15.80 -15.83 -9.43
N PRO A 79 14.77 -16.68 -9.45
CA PRO A 79 13.49 -16.38 -8.81
C PRO A 79 13.59 -16.05 -7.32
N TYR A 80 14.52 -16.69 -6.62
CA TYR A 80 14.74 -16.46 -5.18
C TYR A 80 15.46 -15.14 -4.91
N GLU A 81 16.40 -14.74 -5.77
CA GLU A 81 17.04 -13.43 -5.69
C GLU A 81 16.05 -12.31 -5.97
N LEU A 82 15.10 -12.49 -6.90
CA LEU A 82 14.00 -11.56 -7.07
C LEU A 82 13.17 -11.41 -5.77
N CYS A 83 12.84 -12.51 -5.12
CA CYS A 83 12.13 -12.46 -3.84
C CYS A 83 12.94 -11.73 -2.76
N ALA A 84 14.23 -12.00 -2.64
CA ALA A 84 15.10 -11.31 -1.71
C ALA A 84 15.19 -9.80 -2.01
N LEU A 85 15.26 -9.43 -3.29
CA LEU A 85 15.23 -8.03 -3.72
C LEU A 85 13.93 -7.35 -3.27
N LEU A 86 12.78 -7.95 -3.52
CA LEU A 86 11.48 -7.34 -3.25
C LEU A 86 11.15 -7.26 -1.75
N TYR A 87 11.48 -8.29 -0.99
CA TYR A 87 10.98 -8.44 0.39
C TYR A 87 11.99 -8.14 1.48
N ASP A 88 13.28 -8.04 1.15
CA ASP A 88 14.35 -7.78 2.10
C ASP A 88 15.26 -6.64 1.66
N PHE A 89 16.12 -6.89 0.70
CA PHE A 89 17.14 -5.92 0.28
C PHE A 89 16.57 -4.61 -0.23
N GLY A 90 15.60 -4.66 -1.15
CA GLY A 90 14.97 -3.47 -1.72
C GLY A 90 14.25 -2.63 -0.66
N GLN A 91 13.57 -3.27 0.27
CA GLN A 91 12.92 -2.58 1.38
C GLN A 91 13.91 -1.91 2.33
N GLY A 92 15.11 -2.49 2.49
CA GLY A 92 16.19 -1.86 3.24
C GLY A 92 16.61 -0.52 2.65
N LEU A 93 16.61 -0.39 1.34
CA LEU A 93 16.96 0.86 0.64
C LEU A 93 15.89 1.94 0.79
N THR A 94 14.64 1.58 0.97
CA THR A 94 13.53 2.53 1.10
C THR A 94 13.43 3.19 2.48
N LYS A 95 14.13 2.67 3.49
CA LYS A 95 14.09 3.18 4.87
C LYS A 95 14.79 4.51 5.08
N ASN A 96 15.61 4.97 4.14
CA ASN A 96 16.38 6.20 4.21
C ASN A 96 15.66 7.43 3.59
N ILE A 97 14.35 7.41 3.51
CA ILE A 97 13.57 8.53 2.97
C ILE A 97 13.60 9.70 3.97
N PRO A 98 13.77 10.96 3.51
CA PRO A 98 13.80 12.12 4.39
C PRO A 98 12.60 12.17 5.34
N THR A 99 12.87 12.34 6.62
CA THR A 99 11.85 12.41 7.69
C THR A 99 11.06 13.71 7.70
N GLU A 100 11.58 14.76 7.05
CA GLU A 100 10.92 16.06 7.01
C GLU A 100 9.72 16.04 6.04
N LEU A 101 8.54 16.35 6.57
CA LEU A 101 7.32 16.38 5.79
C LEU A 101 7.16 17.72 5.09
N PRO A 102 6.73 17.75 3.82
CA PRO A 102 6.40 18.99 3.14
C PRO A 102 5.21 19.68 3.83
N LYS A 103 5.07 20.99 3.58
CA LYS A 103 3.90 21.71 4.05
C LYS A 103 2.63 21.14 3.41
N PRO A 104 1.52 21.04 4.17
CA PRO A 104 0.26 20.56 3.63
C PRO A 104 -0.18 21.35 2.41
N SER A 105 -0.57 20.68 1.35
CA SER A 105 -1.16 21.30 0.18
C SER A 105 -2.69 21.29 0.25
N LYS A 106 -3.25 20.25 0.87
CA LYS A 106 -4.70 20.02 0.99
C LYS A 106 -5.04 19.45 2.36
N ALA A 107 -6.33 19.52 2.68
CA ALA A 107 -6.93 18.78 3.79
C ALA A 107 -8.04 17.88 3.24
N TRP A 108 -8.01 16.61 3.66
CA TRP A 108 -8.95 15.58 3.23
C TRP A 108 -9.84 15.18 4.39
N PHE A 109 -11.12 15.03 4.10
CA PHE A 109 -12.08 14.53 5.09
C PHE A 109 -12.27 13.03 4.86
N ILE A 110 -11.90 12.22 5.84
CA ILE A 110 -11.98 10.77 5.78
C ILE A 110 -12.87 10.23 6.89
N GLY A 111 -13.65 9.20 6.59
CA GLY A 111 -14.60 8.64 7.54
C GLY A 111 -14.34 7.18 7.84
N GLY A 112 -14.67 6.74 9.04
CA GLY A 112 -14.57 5.33 9.43
C GLY A 112 -14.79 5.11 10.92
N LYS A 113 -14.60 3.86 11.36
CA LYS A 113 -14.57 3.49 12.77
C LYS A 113 -13.15 3.10 13.14
N ILE A 114 -12.64 3.70 14.19
CA ILE A 114 -11.39 3.30 14.80
C ILE A 114 -11.71 2.21 15.83
N MET A 115 -11.05 1.07 15.76
CA MET A 115 -11.20 0.04 16.79
C MET A 115 -10.49 0.51 18.06
N HIS A 116 -11.25 0.61 19.15
CA HIS A 116 -10.70 1.02 20.43
C HIS A 116 -9.66 0.00 20.92
N GLY A 117 -8.49 0.49 21.31
CA GLY A 117 -7.39 -0.32 21.86
C GLY A 117 -6.24 -0.59 20.90
N GLU A 118 -6.32 -0.17 19.66
CA GLU A 118 -5.16 -0.20 18.75
C GLU A 118 -4.29 1.04 18.98
N ASP A 119 -2.99 0.84 19.07
CA ASP A 119 -2.02 1.93 19.13
C ASP A 119 -1.89 2.51 17.70
N LEU A 120 -2.57 3.64 17.49
CA LEU A 120 -2.83 4.19 16.16
C LEU A 120 -1.77 5.21 15.72
N ASP A 121 -0.56 5.13 16.26
CA ASP A 121 0.51 6.06 15.88
C ASP A 121 0.94 5.86 14.42
N PHE A 122 0.73 4.66 13.88
CA PHE A 122 0.96 4.33 12.48
C PHE A 122 -0.16 3.47 11.93
N MET A 123 -0.95 4.01 11.02
CA MET A 123 -2.04 3.28 10.37
C MET A 123 -2.03 3.47 8.87
N PHE A 124 -2.24 2.36 8.15
CA PHE A 124 -2.69 2.46 6.77
C PHE A 124 -4.19 2.72 6.79
N TRP A 125 -4.60 3.85 6.27
CA TRP A 125 -6.01 4.21 6.16
C TRP A 125 -6.37 4.48 4.70
N GLN A 126 -7.63 4.22 4.37
CA GLN A 126 -8.16 4.58 3.08
C GLN A 126 -8.12 6.10 2.90
N ALA A 127 -7.41 6.57 1.89
CA ALA A 127 -7.31 7.97 1.53
C ALA A 127 -7.76 8.18 0.07
N ASN A 128 -7.62 9.39 -0.43
CA ASN A 128 -7.87 9.69 -1.82
C ASN A 128 -6.61 9.43 -2.65
N GLU A 129 -6.77 9.04 -3.92
CA GLU A 129 -5.65 8.87 -4.85
C GLU A 129 -4.83 10.14 -5.05
N ASP A 130 -5.45 11.32 -4.90
CA ASP A 130 -4.80 12.62 -4.99
C ASP A 130 -4.16 13.09 -3.68
N THR A 131 -4.17 12.28 -2.63
CA THR A 131 -3.52 12.65 -1.38
C THR A 131 -2.01 12.74 -1.58
N MET A 132 -1.43 13.85 -1.16
CA MET A 132 0.01 14.08 -1.23
C MET A 132 0.64 13.94 0.15
N ARG A 133 1.90 13.48 0.18
CA ARG A 133 2.69 13.45 1.41
C ARG A 133 2.71 14.84 2.06
N GLY A 134 2.42 14.88 3.35
CA GLY A 134 2.29 16.12 4.12
C GLY A 134 0.85 16.64 4.24
N ASP A 135 -0.08 16.18 3.43
CA ASP A 135 -1.48 16.59 3.51
C ASP A 135 -2.12 16.26 4.86
N ILE A 136 -3.11 17.05 5.24
CA ILE A 136 -3.86 16.88 6.48
C ILE A 136 -5.03 15.92 6.21
N LEU A 137 -5.21 14.94 7.09
CA LEU A 137 -6.31 14.00 7.05
C LEU A 137 -7.19 14.18 8.29
N VAL A 138 -8.39 14.74 8.11
CA VAL A 138 -9.37 14.94 9.17
C VAL A 138 -10.25 13.71 9.28
N HIS A 139 -10.10 12.96 10.37
CA HIS A 139 -10.86 11.73 10.57
C HIS A 139 -12.17 12.03 11.33
N TYR A 140 -13.27 11.67 10.66
CA TYR A 140 -14.60 11.69 11.24
C TYR A 140 -15.03 10.27 11.62
N GLU A 141 -15.24 10.06 12.89
CA GLU A 141 -15.77 8.79 13.36
C GLU A 141 -17.28 8.76 13.21
N THR A 142 -17.77 7.74 12.51
CA THR A 142 -19.20 7.56 12.23
C THR A 142 -19.95 7.11 13.50
N HIS A 143 -21.27 6.91 13.35
CA HIS A 143 -22.12 6.45 14.47
C HIS A 143 -21.47 5.30 15.27
N PRO A 144 -21.49 5.34 16.62
CA PRO A 144 -22.28 6.24 17.48
C PRO A 144 -21.62 7.59 17.84
N ILE A 145 -20.34 7.78 17.53
CA ILE A 145 -19.57 8.95 17.99
C ILE A 145 -19.94 10.22 17.22
N CYS A 146 -20.04 10.13 15.88
CA CYS A 146 -20.47 11.22 14.99
C CYS A 146 -19.67 12.52 15.20
N ALA A 147 -18.34 12.42 15.34
CA ALA A 147 -17.46 13.55 15.61
C ALA A 147 -16.11 13.43 14.90
N ILE A 148 -15.41 14.56 14.77
CA ILE A 148 -14.00 14.56 14.40
C ILE A 148 -13.21 14.08 15.60
N THR A 149 -12.52 12.95 15.46
CA THR A 149 -11.78 12.31 16.55
C THR A 149 -10.28 12.46 16.44
N CYS A 150 -9.77 12.61 15.21
CA CYS A 150 -8.33 12.72 14.96
C CYS A 150 -8.04 13.64 13.79
N ILE A 151 -6.84 14.23 13.83
CA ILE A 151 -6.21 14.86 12.67
C ILE A 151 -4.88 14.16 12.46
N TRP A 152 -4.64 13.70 11.25
CA TRP A 152 -3.42 13.00 10.86
C TRP A 152 -2.70 13.76 9.76
N ILE A 153 -1.44 13.43 9.54
CA ILE A 153 -0.64 13.94 8.44
C ILE A 153 -0.23 12.76 7.56
N ALA A 154 -0.48 12.86 6.26
CA ALA A 154 -0.08 11.85 5.29
C ALA A 154 1.45 11.73 5.25
N GLN A 155 1.97 10.55 5.53
CA GLN A 155 3.40 10.27 5.48
C GLN A 155 3.88 9.91 4.08
N THR A 156 2.93 9.62 3.20
CA THR A 156 3.18 9.19 1.83
C THR A 156 2.14 9.79 0.90
N ASP A 157 2.43 9.76 -0.39
CA ASP A 157 1.43 10.04 -1.40
C ASP A 157 0.36 8.95 -1.40
N GLY A 158 -0.82 9.29 -1.93
CA GLY A 158 -1.88 8.35 -2.16
C GLY A 158 -1.47 7.33 -3.23
N VAL A 159 -1.81 6.07 -2.99
CA VAL A 159 -1.51 4.96 -3.88
C VAL A 159 -2.75 4.12 -4.11
N ILE A 160 -3.01 3.74 -5.33
CA ILE A 160 -4.05 2.77 -5.64
C ILE A 160 -3.49 1.38 -5.36
N ASP A 161 -4.08 0.68 -4.40
CA ASP A 161 -3.76 -0.73 -4.15
C ASP A 161 -4.75 -1.62 -4.92
N PRO A 162 -4.35 -2.23 -6.03
CA PRO A 162 -5.23 -3.04 -6.85
C PRO A 162 -5.68 -4.34 -6.16
N PHE A 163 -4.95 -4.79 -5.15
CA PHE A 163 -5.27 -6.02 -4.41
C PHE A 163 -6.34 -5.82 -3.35
N PHE A 164 -6.43 -4.60 -2.79
CA PHE A 164 -7.38 -4.30 -1.71
C PHE A 164 -8.66 -3.64 -2.14
N TYR A 165 -8.79 -3.29 -3.39
CA TYR A 165 -9.97 -2.60 -3.93
C TYR A 165 -10.20 -1.19 -3.38
N TYR A 166 -9.25 -0.61 -2.66
CA TYR A 166 -9.36 0.68 -2.02
C TYR A 166 -8.33 1.64 -2.60
N TYR A 167 -8.75 2.88 -2.73
CA TYR A 167 -7.83 3.95 -3.01
C TYR A 167 -6.85 4.08 -1.86
N ALA A 168 -5.63 4.26 -2.22
CA ALA A 168 -4.52 4.74 -1.42
C ALA A 168 -4.56 4.45 0.06
N ASN A 169 -3.64 3.65 0.47
CA ASN A 169 -3.25 3.59 1.85
C ASN A 169 -2.26 4.72 2.11
N THR A 170 -2.69 5.77 2.78
CA THR A 170 -1.76 6.73 3.33
C THR A 170 -1.25 6.21 4.65
N TYR A 171 0.05 6.22 4.80
CA TYR A 171 0.68 5.95 6.07
C TYR A 171 0.49 7.19 6.97
N ILE A 172 -0.18 7.01 8.08
CA ILE A 172 -0.57 8.12 8.94
C ILE A 172 0.36 8.14 10.15
N GLY A 173 1.26 9.11 10.18
CA GLY A 173 2.09 9.38 11.34
C GLY A 173 1.73 10.72 11.98
N ASN A 174 1.91 10.83 13.27
CA ASN A 174 1.61 12.00 14.12
C ASN A 174 0.14 12.34 14.25
N ARG A 175 -0.47 11.71 15.24
CA ARG A 175 -1.82 11.99 15.71
C ARG A 175 -1.83 13.30 16.54
N ILE A 176 -2.48 14.32 16.05
CA ILE A 176 -2.86 15.46 16.90
C ILE A 176 -4.13 15.05 17.63
N LYS A 177 -4.01 14.70 18.91
CA LYS A 177 -5.19 14.53 19.77
C LYS A 177 -5.84 15.90 19.94
N LEU A 178 -7.04 16.06 19.42
CA LEU A 178 -7.85 17.21 19.76
C LEU A 178 -8.20 17.12 21.25
N PRO A 179 -8.06 18.23 22.01
CA PRO A 179 -8.55 18.26 23.39
C PRO A 179 -10.05 17.94 23.34
N HIS A 180 -10.50 17.08 24.27
CA HIS A 180 -11.92 16.85 24.45
C HIS A 180 -12.59 18.19 24.77
N ILE A 181 -13.40 18.65 23.82
CA ILE A 181 -14.31 19.77 24.09
C ILE A 181 -15.45 19.16 24.92
N THR A 182 -15.40 19.37 26.19
CA THR A 182 -16.51 19.06 27.12
C THR A 182 -17.61 20.12 27.00
#